data_3b15b6cb074ab6719771f4f1e792c0be
#
_entry.id   3b15b6cb074ab6719771f4f1e792c0be
#
_cell.length_a   1.000
_cell.length_b   1.000
_cell.length_c   1.000
_cell.angle_alpha   90.00
_cell.angle_beta   90.00
_cell.angle_gamma   90.00
#
_symmetry.space_group_name_H-M   'P 1'
#
loop_
_entity.id
_entity.type
_entity.pdbx_description
1 polymer ?
#
loop_
_entity_poly.entity_id
_entity_poly.type
_entity_poly.pdbx_seq_one_letter_code
_entity_poly.pdbx_strand_id
1 'polypeptide(L)'
;MAKKVNKTDEQFANVEENLSKAGLFVVKNQKKLLKLLGFTLAVIALFVIFNQYYTIKSFFPPKIYSKETVNKSNSDLSQAQFNVDNRNYEGALNGDTVINPIDSSTTINKGFKDIISDYPYTEAANLSNYYTAIHQLDLGSKLDSSKYFEEALISLNNFETDDEIISSLSTGLKGDAYMELGNTTEAMNFYKLAATDYVNGFTTPYFMMKQAHIHEINKDFSLALEIYNTIKSEYSESQEGENIDKYISSASNRR
;
A
#
# COMPACT_ATOMS: atom_id res chain seq x y z
N MET A 1 -38.35 -46.40 -58.74
CA MET A 1 -38.29 -44.93 -58.77
C MET A 1 -37.53 -44.46 -57.49
N ALA A 2 -36.29 -44.05 -57.67
CA ALA A 2 -35.49 -43.50 -56.55
C ALA A 2 -35.90 -42.02 -56.28
N LYS A 3 -36.36 -41.75 -55.06
CA LYS A 3 -36.77 -40.41 -54.62
C LYS A 3 -35.51 -39.53 -54.55
N LYS A 4 -35.39 -38.55 -55.44
CA LYS A 4 -34.31 -37.56 -55.38
C LYS A 4 -34.44 -36.79 -54.08
N VAL A 5 -33.55 -37.06 -53.12
CA VAL A 5 -33.47 -36.28 -51.89
C VAL A 5 -33.07 -34.84 -52.27
N ASN A 6 -33.89 -33.90 -51.84
CA ASN A 6 -33.68 -32.50 -52.20
C ASN A 6 -32.47 -31.97 -51.41
N LYS A 7 -31.54 -31.33 -52.08
CA LYS A 7 -30.30 -30.80 -51.49
C LYS A 7 -30.55 -29.87 -50.28
N THR A 8 -31.73 -29.29 -50.23
CA THR A 8 -32.24 -28.45 -49.14
C THR A 8 -32.57 -29.28 -47.88
N ASP A 9 -33.15 -30.48 -48.07
CA ASP A 9 -33.51 -31.35 -46.95
C ASP A 9 -32.27 -31.95 -46.27
N GLU A 10 -31.20 -32.23 -47.02
CA GLU A 10 -29.89 -32.63 -46.48
C GLU A 10 -29.21 -31.48 -45.71
N GLN A 11 -29.35 -30.23 -46.15
CA GLN A 11 -28.82 -29.07 -45.47
C GLN A 11 -29.55 -28.82 -44.15
N PHE A 12 -30.87 -28.94 -44.15
CA PHE A 12 -31.65 -28.81 -42.88
C PHE A 12 -31.34 -29.92 -41.88
N ALA A 13 -31.23 -31.17 -42.32
CA ALA A 13 -30.86 -32.31 -41.47
C ALA A 13 -29.45 -32.11 -40.83
N ASN A 14 -28.47 -31.61 -41.60
CA ASN A 14 -27.14 -31.30 -41.11
C ASN A 14 -27.13 -30.13 -40.08
N VAL A 15 -27.97 -29.12 -40.28
CA VAL A 15 -28.11 -28.00 -39.31
C VAL A 15 -28.74 -28.50 -38.02
N GLU A 16 -29.79 -29.34 -38.13
CA GLU A 16 -30.48 -29.90 -36.94
C GLU A 16 -29.59 -30.84 -36.15
N GLU A 17 -28.77 -31.67 -36.82
CA GLU A 17 -27.77 -32.53 -36.15
C GLU A 17 -26.68 -31.70 -35.46
N ASN A 18 -26.18 -30.63 -36.08
CA ASN A 18 -25.16 -29.76 -35.49
C ASN A 18 -25.72 -28.95 -34.29
N LEU A 19 -26.97 -28.47 -34.36
CA LEU A 19 -27.64 -27.82 -33.24
C LEU A 19 -27.85 -28.77 -32.06
N SER A 20 -28.23 -30.03 -32.34
CA SER A 20 -28.37 -31.06 -31.31
C SER A 20 -27.03 -31.37 -30.64
N LYS A 21 -25.94 -31.53 -31.40
CA LYS A 21 -24.59 -31.73 -30.87
C LYS A 21 -24.11 -30.56 -30.05
N ALA A 22 -24.38 -29.31 -30.47
CA ALA A 22 -24.05 -28.10 -29.72
C ALA A 22 -24.83 -28.03 -28.41
N GLY A 23 -26.13 -28.38 -28.43
CA GLY A 23 -26.95 -28.44 -27.21
C GLY A 23 -26.44 -29.46 -26.19
N LEU A 24 -26.10 -30.66 -26.67
CA LEU A 24 -25.53 -31.70 -25.81
C LEU A 24 -24.16 -31.30 -25.21
N PHE A 25 -23.32 -30.60 -26.00
CA PHE A 25 -22.04 -30.09 -25.53
C PHE A 25 -22.23 -29.05 -24.41
N VAL A 26 -23.19 -28.13 -24.57
CA VAL A 26 -23.50 -27.10 -23.59
C VAL A 26 -23.99 -27.76 -22.29
N VAL A 27 -24.93 -28.69 -22.37
CA VAL A 27 -25.49 -29.40 -21.19
C VAL A 27 -24.39 -30.20 -20.48
N LYS A 28 -23.56 -30.93 -21.22
CA LYS A 28 -22.47 -31.74 -20.66
C LYS A 28 -21.39 -30.89 -19.98
N ASN A 29 -21.14 -29.68 -20.47
CA ASN A 29 -20.10 -28.79 -19.97
C ASN A 29 -20.63 -27.58 -19.16
N GLN A 30 -21.91 -27.56 -18.82
CA GLN A 30 -22.59 -26.42 -18.19
C GLN A 30 -21.82 -25.81 -17.02
N LYS A 31 -21.32 -26.64 -16.07
CA LYS A 31 -20.55 -26.17 -14.92
C LYS A 31 -19.22 -25.53 -15.31
N LYS A 32 -18.55 -26.03 -16.35
CA LYS A 32 -17.28 -25.47 -16.85
C LYS A 32 -17.53 -24.16 -17.60
N LEU A 33 -18.59 -24.11 -18.41
CA LEU A 33 -18.98 -22.93 -19.17
C LEU A 33 -19.42 -21.79 -18.23
N LEU A 34 -20.18 -22.09 -17.15
CA LEU A 34 -20.55 -21.10 -16.14
C LEU A 34 -19.32 -20.55 -15.38
N LYS A 35 -18.36 -21.42 -15.02
CA LYS A 35 -17.10 -20.96 -14.39
C LYS A 35 -16.29 -20.07 -15.34
N LEU A 36 -16.18 -20.45 -16.61
CA LEU A 36 -15.48 -19.66 -17.64
C LEU A 36 -16.18 -18.31 -17.86
N LEU A 37 -17.51 -18.31 -17.94
CA LEU A 37 -18.30 -17.07 -18.06
C LEU A 37 -18.11 -16.16 -16.83
N GLY A 38 -18.15 -16.73 -15.61
CA GLY A 38 -17.88 -15.97 -14.39
C GLY A 38 -16.48 -15.37 -14.38
N PHE A 39 -15.47 -16.13 -14.80
CA PHE A 39 -14.09 -15.63 -14.89
C PHE A 39 -13.97 -14.51 -15.94
N THR A 40 -14.55 -14.68 -17.13
CA THR A 40 -14.51 -13.63 -18.17
C THR A 40 -15.23 -12.36 -17.74
N LEU A 41 -16.37 -12.46 -17.05
CA LEU A 41 -17.07 -11.30 -16.51
C LEU A 41 -16.26 -10.60 -15.43
N ALA A 42 -15.56 -11.34 -14.56
CA ALA A 42 -14.68 -10.76 -13.55
C ALA A 42 -13.50 -9.99 -14.19
N VAL A 43 -12.87 -10.56 -15.23
CA VAL A 43 -11.80 -9.88 -15.98
C VAL A 43 -12.31 -8.62 -16.68
N ILE A 44 -13.50 -8.67 -17.30
CA ILE A 44 -14.12 -7.49 -17.92
C ILE A 44 -14.43 -6.42 -16.86
N ALA A 45 -14.96 -6.80 -15.70
CA ALA A 45 -15.23 -5.86 -14.61
C ALA A 45 -13.95 -5.19 -14.11
N LEU A 46 -12.87 -5.94 -13.90
CA LEU A 46 -11.57 -5.40 -13.53
C LEU A 46 -11.02 -4.47 -14.61
N PHE A 47 -11.15 -4.83 -15.89
CA PHE A 47 -10.73 -3.97 -17.00
C PHE A 47 -11.52 -2.67 -17.06
N VAL A 48 -12.84 -2.73 -16.84
CA VAL A 48 -13.70 -1.53 -16.81
C VAL A 48 -13.33 -0.63 -15.64
N ILE A 49 -13.13 -1.19 -14.43
CA ILE A 49 -12.71 -0.44 -13.24
C ILE A 49 -11.35 0.23 -13.49
N PHE A 50 -10.39 -0.54 -14.03
CA PHE A 50 -9.07 -0.04 -14.38
C PHE A 50 -9.14 1.10 -15.42
N ASN A 51 -9.88 0.89 -16.52
CA ASN A 51 -10.04 1.90 -17.56
C ASN A 51 -10.79 3.15 -17.05
N GLN A 52 -11.81 2.97 -16.19
CA GLN A 52 -12.53 4.08 -15.57
C GLN A 52 -11.63 4.88 -14.62
N TYR A 53 -10.77 4.20 -13.84
CA TYR A 53 -9.78 4.84 -12.98
C TYR A 53 -8.79 5.70 -13.81
N TYR A 54 -8.22 5.15 -14.88
CA TYR A 54 -7.31 5.90 -15.75
C TYR A 54 -8.00 7.01 -16.52
N THR A 55 -9.24 6.82 -16.97
CA THR A 55 -10.03 7.84 -17.66
C THR A 55 -10.37 9.00 -16.71
N ILE A 56 -10.73 8.71 -15.45
CA ILE A 56 -10.99 9.73 -14.44
C ILE A 56 -9.70 10.51 -14.13
N LYS A 57 -8.57 9.81 -13.93
CA LYS A 57 -7.26 10.46 -13.68
C LYS A 57 -6.82 11.34 -14.87
N SER A 58 -7.15 10.95 -16.11
CA SER A 58 -6.85 11.72 -17.32
C SER A 58 -7.83 12.87 -17.58
N PHE A 59 -9.09 12.74 -17.16
CA PHE A 59 -10.12 13.76 -17.32
C PHE A 59 -10.02 14.89 -16.27
N PHE A 60 -9.43 14.59 -15.11
CA PHE A 60 -9.05 15.56 -14.09
C PHE A 60 -7.50 15.64 -14.01
N PRO A 61 -6.85 16.34 -14.95
CA PRO A 61 -5.41 16.53 -14.86
C PRO A 61 -5.08 17.20 -13.53
N PRO A 62 -3.92 16.88 -12.92
CA PRO A 62 -3.51 17.52 -11.68
C PRO A 62 -3.56 19.04 -11.87
N LYS A 63 -4.14 19.74 -10.89
CA LYS A 63 -4.25 21.18 -10.91
C LYS A 63 -2.85 21.77 -11.08
N ILE A 64 -2.61 22.50 -12.18
CA ILE A 64 -1.34 23.19 -12.38
C ILE A 64 -1.37 24.42 -11.48
N TYR A 65 -0.56 24.38 -10.43
CA TYR A 65 -0.40 25.51 -9.53
C TYR A 65 0.57 26.54 -10.11
N SER A 66 0.34 27.81 -9.77
CA SER A 66 1.31 28.87 -10.05
C SER A 66 2.62 28.61 -9.27
N LYS A 67 3.72 29.11 -9.78
CA LYS A 67 5.01 29.03 -9.07
C LYS A 67 4.93 29.62 -7.65
N GLU A 68 4.16 30.68 -7.48
CA GLU A 68 3.91 31.30 -6.18
C GLU A 68 3.20 30.35 -5.22
N THR A 69 2.16 29.65 -5.68
CA THR A 69 1.43 28.65 -4.87
C THR A 69 2.33 27.48 -4.47
N VAL A 70 3.17 26.99 -5.40
CA VAL A 70 4.15 25.93 -5.09
C VAL A 70 5.18 26.41 -4.07
N ASN A 71 5.72 27.61 -4.23
CA ASN A 71 6.67 28.17 -3.26
C ASN A 71 6.02 28.34 -1.88
N LYS A 72 4.76 28.77 -1.84
CA LYS A 72 4.02 28.91 -0.58
C LYS A 72 3.78 27.54 0.07
N SER A 73 3.36 26.53 -0.68
CA SER A 73 3.16 25.18 -0.14
C SER A 73 4.45 24.59 0.44
N ASN A 74 5.60 24.83 -0.20
CA ASN A 74 6.90 24.41 0.30
C ASN A 74 7.32 25.17 1.57
N SER A 75 7.01 26.46 1.64
CA SER A 75 7.25 27.27 2.85
C SER A 75 6.40 26.78 4.02
N ASP A 76 5.11 26.51 3.78
CA ASP A 76 4.21 25.98 4.79
C ASP A 76 4.67 24.58 5.26
N LEU A 77 5.14 23.71 4.34
CA LEU A 77 5.74 22.42 4.67
C LEU A 77 6.97 22.56 5.57
N SER A 78 7.88 23.48 5.23
CA SER A 78 9.07 23.73 6.03
C SER A 78 8.72 24.22 7.45
N GLN A 79 7.66 25.02 7.59
CA GLN A 79 7.17 25.46 8.90
C GLN A 79 6.57 24.30 9.71
N ALA A 80 5.80 23.41 9.07
CA ALA A 80 5.27 22.22 9.73
C ALA A 80 6.40 21.26 10.18
N GLN A 81 7.45 21.09 9.35
CA GLN A 81 8.65 20.33 9.71
C GLN A 81 9.42 20.98 10.89
N PHE A 82 9.55 22.32 10.88
CA PHE A 82 10.15 23.03 12.01
C PHE A 82 9.38 22.79 13.32
N ASN A 83 8.06 22.67 13.27
CA ASN A 83 7.27 22.30 14.44
C ASN A 83 7.62 20.89 14.95
N VAL A 84 7.88 19.93 14.03
CA VAL A 84 8.37 18.58 14.41
C VAL A 84 9.70 18.66 15.15
N ASP A 85 10.67 19.42 14.60
CA ASP A 85 12.01 19.61 15.19
C ASP A 85 11.94 20.21 16.60
N ASN A 86 10.98 21.10 16.83
CA ASN A 86 10.70 21.68 18.13
C ASN A 86 9.78 20.84 19.03
N ARG A 87 9.46 19.60 18.64
CA ARG A 87 8.58 18.68 19.34
C ARG A 87 7.14 19.20 19.52
N ASN A 88 6.73 20.19 18.73
CA ASN A 88 5.34 20.66 18.63
C ASN A 88 4.58 19.80 17.60
N TYR A 89 4.37 18.52 17.93
CA TYR A 89 3.76 17.56 17.02
C TYR A 89 2.30 17.88 16.69
N GLU A 90 1.57 18.47 17.64
CA GLU A 90 0.20 18.94 17.41
C GLU A 90 0.18 20.09 16.39
N GLY A 91 1.05 21.09 16.56
CA GLY A 91 1.20 22.20 15.60
C GLY A 91 1.72 21.74 14.26
N ALA A 92 2.59 20.72 14.21
CA ALA A 92 3.04 20.13 12.96
C ALA A 92 1.91 19.46 12.19
N LEU A 93 1.02 18.75 12.90
CA LEU A 93 -0.07 17.99 12.29
C LEU A 93 -1.26 18.87 11.89
N ASN A 94 -1.71 19.74 12.79
CA ASN A 94 -2.97 20.49 12.69
C ASN A 94 -2.78 22.02 12.51
N GLY A 95 -1.53 22.49 12.44
CA GLY A 95 -1.21 23.90 12.42
C GLY A 95 -1.19 24.54 13.80
N ASP A 96 -0.61 25.71 13.89
CA ASP A 96 -0.54 26.49 15.14
C ASP A 96 -0.69 27.99 14.90
N THR A 97 -0.87 28.71 15.99
CA THR A 97 -0.97 30.17 15.98
C THR A 97 0.14 30.76 16.86
N VAL A 98 1.01 31.51 16.25
CA VAL A 98 2.09 32.19 16.93
C VAL A 98 1.79 33.69 17.08
N ILE A 99 1.83 34.18 18.30
CA ILE A 99 1.65 35.60 18.61
C ILE A 99 3.04 36.23 18.81
N ASN A 100 3.36 37.23 18.01
CA ASN A 100 4.58 37.98 18.17
C ASN A 100 4.50 38.82 19.47
N PRO A 101 5.41 38.62 20.43
CA PRO A 101 5.35 39.32 21.70
C PRO A 101 5.68 40.82 21.63
N ILE A 102 6.25 41.29 20.50
CA ILE A 102 6.67 42.70 20.33
C ILE A 102 5.51 43.58 19.84
N ASP A 103 4.79 43.10 18.81
CA ASP A 103 3.75 43.86 18.12
C ASP A 103 2.36 43.24 18.20
N SER A 104 2.22 42.12 18.91
CA SER A 104 0.98 41.35 19.03
C SER A 104 0.40 40.87 17.70
N SER A 105 1.20 40.88 16.64
CA SER A 105 0.78 40.30 15.35
C SER A 105 0.61 38.78 15.49
N THR A 106 -0.38 38.24 14.78
CA THR A 106 -0.70 36.82 14.80
C THR A 106 -0.31 36.19 13.49
N THR A 107 0.49 35.14 13.56
CA THR A 107 0.83 34.30 12.39
C THR A 107 0.15 32.94 12.56
N ILE A 108 -0.62 32.53 11.55
CA ILE A 108 -1.21 31.19 11.50
C ILE A 108 -0.31 30.32 10.64
N ASN A 109 0.29 29.32 11.24
CA ASN A 109 1.11 28.34 10.55
C ASN A 109 0.26 27.13 10.20
N LYS A 110 0.38 26.64 8.98
CA LYS A 110 -0.33 25.43 8.53
C LYS A 110 0.37 24.18 9.03
N GLY A 111 -0.43 23.19 9.43
CA GLY A 111 0.04 21.85 9.66
C GLY A 111 0.00 20.99 8.40
N PHE A 112 0.51 19.75 8.49
CA PHE A 112 0.53 18.82 7.37
C PHE A 112 -0.88 18.58 6.79
N LYS A 113 -1.91 18.47 7.64
CA LYS A 113 -3.31 18.29 7.19
C LYS A 113 -3.84 19.47 6.39
N ASP A 114 -3.49 20.69 6.79
CA ASP A 114 -3.87 21.90 6.06
C ASP A 114 -3.18 21.96 4.69
N ILE A 115 -1.90 21.55 4.63
CA ILE A 115 -1.13 21.53 3.38
C ILE A 115 -1.73 20.52 2.40
N ILE A 116 -2.14 19.34 2.88
CA ILE A 116 -2.82 18.32 2.07
C ILE A 116 -4.12 18.88 1.50
N SER A 117 -4.91 19.59 2.30
CA SER A 117 -6.21 20.10 1.88
C SER A 117 -6.13 21.32 0.96
N ASP A 118 -5.20 22.23 1.21
CA ASP A 118 -5.11 23.53 0.54
C ASP A 118 -4.31 23.46 -0.76
N TYR A 119 -3.32 22.55 -0.82
CA TYR A 119 -2.41 22.38 -1.96
C TYR A 119 -2.43 20.95 -2.52
N PRO A 120 -3.59 20.31 -2.73
CA PRO A 120 -3.64 18.95 -3.24
C PRO A 120 -2.87 18.85 -4.56
N TYR A 121 -2.21 17.73 -4.80
CA TYR A 121 -1.36 17.45 -5.97
C TYR A 121 -0.03 18.24 -6.05
N THR A 122 0.39 18.91 -4.98
CA THR A 122 1.75 19.43 -4.87
C THR A 122 2.67 18.42 -4.19
N GLU A 123 3.99 18.53 -4.44
CA GLU A 123 4.99 17.72 -3.72
C GLU A 123 4.93 17.96 -2.21
N ALA A 124 4.64 19.19 -1.78
CA ALA A 124 4.45 19.51 -0.37
C ALA A 124 3.28 18.74 0.24
N ALA A 125 2.13 18.64 -0.45
CA ALA A 125 1.00 17.85 0.01
C ALA A 125 1.30 16.34 -0.02
N ASN A 126 2.03 15.87 -1.03
CA ASN A 126 2.46 14.48 -1.11
C ASN A 126 3.35 14.11 0.09
N LEU A 127 4.39 14.89 0.36
CA LEU A 127 5.25 14.70 1.52
C LEU A 127 4.51 14.87 2.85
N SER A 128 3.53 15.78 2.90
CA SER A 128 2.69 15.96 4.09
C SER A 128 1.87 14.71 4.41
N ASN A 129 1.44 13.92 3.42
CA ASN A 129 0.81 12.62 3.66
C ASN A 129 1.76 11.66 4.40
N TYR A 130 3.02 11.58 3.98
CA TYR A 130 4.03 10.74 4.63
C TYR A 130 4.28 11.14 6.09
N TYR A 131 4.51 12.43 6.33
CA TYR A 131 4.71 12.95 7.69
C TYR A 131 3.46 12.81 8.57
N THR A 132 2.27 13.05 8.00
CA THR A 132 1.00 12.83 8.71
C THR A 132 0.88 11.39 9.19
N ALA A 133 1.19 10.42 8.34
CA ALA A 133 1.14 9.01 8.71
C ALA A 133 2.10 8.66 9.86
N ILE A 134 3.34 9.14 9.80
CA ILE A 134 4.33 8.91 10.88
C ILE A 134 3.80 9.44 12.21
N HIS A 135 3.27 10.67 12.22
CA HIS A 135 2.74 11.26 13.45
C HIS A 135 1.45 10.60 13.95
N GLN A 136 0.61 10.11 13.02
CA GLN A 136 -0.58 9.34 13.38
C GLN A 136 -0.22 7.99 14.02
N LEU A 137 0.81 7.29 13.50
CA LEU A 137 1.31 6.06 14.13
C LEU A 137 1.84 6.32 15.55
N ASP A 138 2.62 7.38 15.73
CA ASP A 138 3.13 7.78 17.04
C ASP A 138 2.01 8.15 18.03
N LEU A 139 1.02 8.93 17.57
CA LEU A 139 -0.15 9.28 18.38
C LEU A 139 -1.02 8.06 18.70
N GLY A 140 -1.24 7.17 17.74
CA GLY A 140 -1.98 5.93 17.94
C GLY A 140 -1.38 5.08 19.05
N SER A 141 -0.06 4.91 19.01
CA SER A 141 0.68 4.16 20.03
C SER A 141 0.64 4.85 21.41
N LYS A 142 0.79 6.18 21.46
CA LYS A 142 0.75 6.93 22.73
C LYS A 142 -0.63 6.97 23.37
N LEU A 143 -1.69 7.00 22.58
CA LEU A 143 -3.07 7.15 23.03
C LEU A 143 -3.84 5.82 23.05
N ASP A 144 -3.21 4.71 22.67
CA ASP A 144 -3.83 3.38 22.51
C ASP A 144 -5.12 3.46 21.66
N SER A 145 -5.01 4.09 20.49
CA SER A 145 -6.17 4.41 19.65
C SER A 145 -6.04 3.90 18.23
N SER A 146 -6.84 2.88 17.89
CA SER A 146 -6.91 2.28 16.56
C SER A 146 -7.24 3.29 15.46
N LYS A 147 -8.01 4.33 15.77
CA LYS A 147 -8.39 5.38 14.83
C LYS A 147 -7.18 6.02 14.14
N TYR A 148 -6.12 6.30 14.90
CA TYR A 148 -4.92 6.93 14.33
C TYR A 148 -4.15 5.98 13.41
N PHE A 149 -4.14 4.67 13.68
CA PHE A 149 -3.54 3.68 12.80
C PHE A 149 -4.30 3.55 11.48
N GLU A 150 -5.64 3.59 11.52
CA GLU A 150 -6.48 3.61 10.31
C GLU A 150 -6.26 4.90 9.50
N GLU A 151 -6.19 6.07 10.15
CA GLU A 151 -5.88 7.34 9.49
C GLU A 151 -4.47 7.32 8.87
N ALA A 152 -3.48 6.72 9.52
CA ALA A 152 -2.12 6.56 8.99
C ALA A 152 -2.12 5.74 7.69
N LEU A 153 -2.89 4.65 7.63
CA LEU A 153 -3.06 3.87 6.40
C LEU A 153 -3.65 4.69 5.26
N ILE A 154 -4.62 5.57 5.54
CA ILE A 154 -5.19 6.48 4.53
C ILE A 154 -4.11 7.44 4.00
N SER A 155 -3.33 8.03 4.90
CA SER A 155 -2.26 8.95 4.54
C SER A 155 -1.18 8.25 3.72
N LEU A 156 -0.73 7.04 4.11
CA LEU A 156 0.26 6.24 3.38
C LEU A 156 -0.26 5.76 2.00
N ASN A 157 -1.56 5.59 1.83
CA ASN A 157 -2.14 5.24 0.53
C ASN A 157 -2.24 6.43 -0.43
N ASN A 158 -2.18 7.65 0.09
CA ASN A 158 -2.15 8.89 -0.68
C ASN A 158 -0.73 9.40 -0.94
N PHE A 159 0.30 8.76 -0.40
CA PHE A 159 1.70 9.09 -0.61
C PHE A 159 2.28 8.29 -1.77
N GLU A 160 2.98 8.94 -2.67
CA GLU A 160 3.68 8.34 -3.82
C GLU A 160 5.13 8.83 -3.87
N THR A 161 6.08 7.97 -4.22
CA THR A 161 7.49 8.33 -4.40
C THR A 161 8.19 7.34 -5.32
N ASP A 162 9.17 7.82 -6.08
CA ASP A 162 10.07 7.00 -6.90
C ASP A 162 11.39 6.64 -6.15
N ASP A 163 11.59 7.18 -4.95
CA ASP A 163 12.75 6.84 -4.12
C ASP A 163 12.58 5.46 -3.50
N GLU A 164 13.50 4.54 -3.79
CA GLU A 164 13.43 3.14 -3.35
C GLU A 164 13.46 2.98 -1.83
N ILE A 165 14.23 3.81 -1.12
CA ILE A 165 14.32 3.76 0.35
C ILE A 165 13.03 4.26 0.96
N ILE A 166 12.52 5.41 0.50
CA ILE A 166 11.27 5.98 1.01
C ILE A 166 10.08 5.08 0.65
N SER A 167 10.08 4.46 -0.54
CA SER A 167 9.06 3.47 -0.95
C SER A 167 9.05 2.25 -0.01
N SER A 168 10.22 1.71 0.28
CA SER A 168 10.36 0.62 1.25
C SER A 168 9.87 1.03 2.64
N LEU A 169 10.29 2.21 3.13
CA LEU A 169 9.87 2.72 4.44
C LEU A 169 8.36 2.95 4.50
N SER A 170 7.75 3.60 3.50
CA SER A 170 6.30 3.86 3.49
C SER A 170 5.49 2.56 3.43
N THR A 171 5.97 1.57 2.67
CA THR A 171 5.38 0.23 2.62
C THR A 171 5.48 -0.46 3.98
N GLY A 172 6.63 -0.39 4.63
CA GLY A 172 6.83 -0.94 5.96
C GLY A 172 6.00 -0.26 7.06
N LEU A 173 5.79 1.06 6.97
CA LEU A 173 4.89 1.80 7.88
C LEU A 173 3.44 1.31 7.78
N LYS A 174 2.97 0.87 6.59
CA LYS A 174 1.66 0.18 6.48
C LYS A 174 1.66 -1.12 7.28
N GLY A 175 2.76 -1.86 7.24
CA GLY A 175 2.96 -3.04 8.08
C GLY A 175 2.90 -2.70 9.58
N ASP A 176 3.51 -1.60 10.00
CA ASP A 176 3.46 -1.12 11.39
C ASP A 176 2.02 -0.78 11.80
N ALA A 177 1.27 -0.06 10.96
CA ALA A 177 -0.13 0.25 11.22
C ALA A 177 -0.99 -1.02 11.38
N TYR A 178 -0.81 -2.02 10.51
CA TYR A 178 -1.53 -3.28 10.64
C TYR A 178 -1.11 -4.10 11.85
N MET A 179 0.16 -4.02 12.25
CA MET A 179 0.64 -4.67 13.47
C MET A 179 -0.04 -4.10 14.72
N GLU A 180 -0.14 -2.78 14.81
CA GLU A 180 -0.83 -2.07 15.91
C GLU A 180 -2.36 -2.32 15.89
N LEU A 181 -2.96 -2.54 14.72
CA LEU A 181 -4.35 -2.96 14.57
C LEU A 181 -4.58 -4.45 14.88
N GLY A 182 -3.54 -5.20 15.27
CA GLY A 182 -3.61 -6.63 15.56
C GLY A 182 -3.73 -7.53 14.33
N ASN A 183 -3.61 -6.98 13.11
CA ASN A 183 -3.66 -7.74 11.87
C ASN A 183 -2.26 -8.19 11.43
N THR A 184 -1.73 -9.18 12.13
CA THR A 184 -0.36 -9.70 11.89
C THR A 184 -0.18 -10.30 10.49
N THR A 185 -1.25 -10.76 9.85
CA THR A 185 -1.20 -11.30 8.48
C THR A 185 -0.89 -10.20 7.47
N GLU A 186 -1.62 -9.07 7.53
CA GLU A 186 -1.35 -7.94 6.65
C GLU A 186 -0.02 -7.27 6.99
N ALA A 187 0.34 -7.16 8.27
CA ALA A 187 1.64 -6.66 8.69
C ALA A 187 2.78 -7.47 8.06
N MET A 188 2.71 -8.81 8.11
CA MET A 188 3.68 -9.70 7.46
C MET A 188 3.78 -9.45 5.96
N ASN A 189 2.63 -9.32 5.28
CA ASN A 189 2.58 -9.05 3.84
C ASN A 189 3.29 -7.75 3.49
N PHE A 190 3.02 -6.66 4.21
CA PHE A 190 3.65 -5.35 3.95
C PHE A 190 5.14 -5.35 4.29
N TYR A 191 5.59 -5.99 5.38
CA TYR A 191 7.02 -6.12 5.69
C TYR A 191 7.75 -6.95 4.63
N LYS A 192 7.10 -7.99 4.10
CA LYS A 192 7.66 -8.76 3.00
C LYS A 192 7.80 -7.92 1.74
N LEU A 193 6.76 -7.17 1.33
CA LEU A 193 6.83 -6.26 0.18
C LEU A 193 7.94 -5.21 0.37
N ALA A 194 8.04 -4.59 1.55
CA ALA A 194 9.08 -3.63 1.85
C ALA A 194 10.51 -4.20 1.72
N ALA A 195 10.70 -5.49 2.04
CA ALA A 195 11.98 -6.15 1.95
C ALA A 195 12.30 -6.70 0.55
N THR A 196 11.28 -7.02 -0.29
CA THR A 196 11.48 -7.71 -1.57
C THR A 196 11.37 -6.81 -2.79
N ASP A 197 10.50 -5.79 -2.77
CA ASP A 197 10.26 -4.92 -3.92
C ASP A 197 11.30 -3.81 -4.03
N TYR A 198 11.98 -3.49 -2.91
CA TYR A 198 12.96 -2.41 -2.79
C TYR A 198 14.24 -2.89 -2.10
N VAL A 199 14.86 -3.95 -2.64
CA VAL A 199 16.02 -4.61 -2.03
C VAL A 199 17.22 -3.68 -1.91
N ASN A 200 17.65 -3.42 -0.67
CA ASN A 200 18.83 -2.63 -0.35
C ASN A 200 19.44 -3.02 1.00
N GLY A 201 20.67 -2.59 1.26
CA GLY A 201 21.40 -2.95 2.49
C GLY A 201 20.89 -2.26 3.76
N PHE A 202 19.95 -1.32 3.67
CA PHE A 202 19.45 -0.53 4.80
C PHE A 202 18.06 -0.97 5.26
N THR A 203 17.06 -0.94 4.37
CA THR A 203 15.67 -1.24 4.75
C THR A 203 15.34 -2.73 4.69
N THR A 204 15.99 -3.49 3.81
CA THR A 204 15.72 -4.94 3.68
C THR A 204 15.97 -5.69 4.98
N PRO A 205 17.17 -5.63 5.62
CA PRO A 205 17.41 -6.35 6.87
C PRO A 205 16.49 -5.86 8.01
N TYR A 206 16.15 -4.57 8.04
CA TYR A 206 15.22 -4.01 9.01
C TYR A 206 13.83 -4.65 8.91
N PHE A 207 13.26 -4.75 7.70
CA PHE A 207 11.94 -5.37 7.53
C PHE A 207 11.98 -6.90 7.62
N MET A 208 13.10 -7.53 7.32
CA MET A 208 13.32 -8.94 7.63
C MET A 208 13.28 -9.20 9.14
N MET A 209 13.88 -8.34 9.95
CA MET A 209 13.77 -8.44 11.42
C MET A 209 12.31 -8.35 11.90
N LYS A 210 11.51 -7.45 11.33
CA LYS A 210 10.08 -7.34 11.67
C LYS A 210 9.30 -8.61 11.29
N GLN A 211 9.60 -9.23 10.15
CA GLN A 211 9.01 -10.52 9.76
C GLN A 211 9.40 -11.63 10.74
N ALA A 212 10.68 -11.74 11.08
CA ALA A 212 11.16 -12.72 12.04
C ALA A 212 10.50 -12.56 13.42
N HIS A 213 10.26 -11.32 13.84
CA HIS A 213 9.56 -11.03 15.09
C HIS A 213 8.10 -11.53 15.07
N ILE A 214 7.38 -11.37 13.95
CA ILE A 214 6.03 -11.96 13.82
C ILE A 214 6.08 -13.49 13.92
N HIS A 215 7.08 -14.14 13.31
CA HIS A 215 7.26 -15.59 13.46
C HIS A 215 7.54 -15.99 14.91
N GLU A 216 8.33 -15.20 15.66
CA GLU A 216 8.54 -15.47 17.09
C GLU A 216 7.25 -15.33 17.92
N ILE A 217 6.43 -14.29 17.65
CA ILE A 217 5.11 -14.11 18.28
C ILE A 217 4.22 -15.35 18.03
N ASN A 218 4.24 -15.89 16.82
CA ASN A 218 3.51 -17.08 16.43
C ASN A 218 4.17 -18.39 16.94
N LYS A 219 5.33 -18.32 17.60
CA LYS A 219 6.15 -19.46 18.05
C LYS A 219 6.73 -20.29 16.90
N ASP A 220 6.81 -19.73 15.69
CA ASP A 220 7.42 -20.33 14.50
C ASP A 220 8.92 -20.09 14.49
N PHE A 221 9.62 -20.49 15.56
CA PHE A 221 11.04 -20.18 15.77
C PHE A 221 11.94 -20.70 14.65
N SER A 222 11.55 -21.76 13.94
CA SER A 222 12.30 -22.28 12.78
C SER A 222 12.31 -21.27 11.63
N LEU A 223 11.17 -20.63 11.33
CA LEU A 223 11.08 -19.60 10.28
C LEU A 223 11.80 -18.31 10.69
N ALA A 224 11.69 -17.92 11.96
CA ALA A 224 12.46 -16.79 12.47
C ALA A 224 13.97 -17.03 12.33
N LEU A 225 14.48 -18.23 12.66
CA LEU A 225 15.87 -18.61 12.51
C LEU A 225 16.35 -18.59 11.04
N GLU A 226 15.53 -19.01 10.09
CA GLU A 226 15.85 -18.92 8.66
C GLU A 226 16.10 -17.47 8.26
N ILE A 227 15.20 -16.56 8.65
CA ILE A 227 15.34 -15.13 8.37
C ILE A 227 16.60 -14.55 9.05
N TYR A 228 16.84 -14.85 10.32
CA TYR A 228 18.02 -14.37 11.04
C TYR A 228 19.33 -14.86 10.41
N ASN A 229 19.38 -16.12 9.95
CA ASN A 229 20.56 -16.63 9.25
C ASN A 229 20.75 -15.95 7.88
N THR A 230 19.69 -15.60 7.18
CA THR A 230 19.76 -14.81 5.94
C THR A 230 20.32 -13.42 6.22
N ILE A 231 19.85 -12.73 7.26
CA ILE A 231 20.40 -11.42 7.66
C ILE A 231 21.89 -11.56 7.98
N LYS A 232 22.28 -12.60 8.73
CA LYS A 232 23.68 -12.85 9.09
C LYS A 232 24.57 -13.05 7.86
N SER A 233 24.09 -13.78 6.84
CA SER A 233 24.88 -14.12 5.66
C SER A 233 24.92 -13.02 4.61
N GLU A 234 23.82 -12.31 4.39
CA GLU A 234 23.66 -11.36 3.29
C GLU A 234 23.78 -9.90 3.71
N TYR A 235 23.49 -9.59 4.99
CA TYR A 235 23.43 -8.23 5.52
C TYR A 235 24.26 -8.07 6.80
N SER A 236 25.40 -8.75 6.87
CA SER A 236 26.28 -8.76 8.07
C SER A 236 26.76 -7.36 8.50
N GLU A 237 26.88 -6.42 7.55
CA GLU A 237 27.32 -5.04 7.80
C GLU A 237 26.15 -4.08 8.14
N SER A 238 24.91 -4.56 8.13
CA SER A 238 23.76 -3.77 8.57
C SER A 238 23.69 -3.69 10.08
N GLN A 239 22.95 -2.69 10.60
CA GLN A 239 22.70 -2.55 12.04
C GLN A 239 22.05 -3.81 12.63
N GLU A 240 21.16 -4.46 11.87
CA GLU A 240 20.53 -5.71 12.23
C GLU A 240 21.53 -6.86 12.24
N GLY A 241 22.41 -6.94 11.23
CA GLY A 241 23.44 -7.97 11.08
C GLY A 241 24.49 -7.95 12.20
N GLU A 242 24.93 -6.77 12.65
CA GLU A 242 25.89 -6.62 13.76
C GLU A 242 25.41 -7.28 15.06
N ASN A 243 24.11 -7.32 15.29
CA ASN A 243 23.52 -7.82 16.53
C ASN A 243 22.76 -9.15 16.36
N ILE A 244 22.82 -9.79 15.19
CA ILE A 244 21.94 -10.89 14.83
C ILE A 244 22.16 -12.16 15.66
N ASP A 245 23.40 -12.41 16.14
CA ASP A 245 23.76 -13.62 16.88
C ASP A 245 22.97 -13.81 18.17
N LYS A 246 22.56 -12.71 18.83
CA LYS A 246 21.70 -12.78 20.02
C LYS A 246 20.30 -13.30 19.71
N TYR A 247 19.76 -12.93 18.55
CA TYR A 247 18.43 -13.38 18.10
C TYR A 247 18.48 -14.84 17.66
N ILE A 248 19.53 -15.25 16.92
CA ILE A 248 19.78 -16.65 16.53
C ILE A 248 19.86 -17.53 17.78
N SER A 249 20.66 -17.13 18.77
CA SER A 249 20.81 -17.89 20.02
C SER A 249 19.50 -17.97 20.80
N SER A 250 18.74 -16.88 20.88
CA SER A 250 17.45 -16.85 21.57
C SER A 250 16.43 -17.77 20.90
N ALA A 251 16.27 -17.68 19.58
CA ALA A 251 15.32 -18.49 18.84
C ALA A 251 15.70 -19.97 18.81
N SER A 252 17.01 -20.30 18.73
CA SER A 252 17.52 -21.68 18.77
C SER A 252 17.19 -22.39 20.10
N ASN A 253 17.22 -21.67 21.23
CA ASN A 253 16.91 -22.22 22.55
C ASN A 253 15.40 -22.41 22.80
N ARG A 254 14.53 -21.89 21.93
CA ARG A 254 13.06 -21.97 22.03
C ARG A 254 12.42 -22.95 21.04
N ARG A 255 13.27 -23.54 20.16
CA ARG A 255 12.84 -24.45 19.08
C ARG A 255 12.38 -25.83 19.56
#